data_22e85cc07fc633d9cf3cf5a1e52a1f4a
#
_entry.id   22e85cc07fc633d9cf3cf5a1e52a1f4a
#
_cell.length_a   1.000
_cell.length_b   1.000
_cell.length_c   1.000
_cell.angle_alpha   90.00
_cell.angle_beta   90.00
_cell.angle_gamma   90.00
#
_symmetry.space_group_name_H-M   'P 1'
#
loop_
_entity.id
_entity.type
_entity.pdbx_description
1 polymer ?
#
loop_
_entity_poly.entity_id
_entity_poly.type
_entity_poly.pdbx_seq_one_letter_code
_entity_poly.pdbx_strand_id
1 'polypeptide(L)'
;MAHPAPETGCPPIMIELFAGSARMAQTFRAAGFETFTVDIEELSRDPERQIDLIADVLSLQPGDLPSKPYVVWASPPCTYYSFARGAAMVFKPGGEPDLPESLIANEIVEHTLHLIKELEPTYWFLENPHQGHLRSQPFMKKYPKSTVHYCNYGEDFQKPTDIWGQHPIHWKPKTHCHHKKHKVNIAGVFHSIDKKDRALIPQPLCDEIVKAVIESNGVYVGNLEEWI
;
A
#
# COMPACT_ATOMS: atom_id res chain seq x y z
N MET A 1 -16.23 16.67 2.07
CA MET A 1 -17.59 16.12 2.34
C MET A 1 -17.39 14.71 2.87
N ALA A 2 -18.09 14.32 3.92
CA ALA A 2 -18.01 12.94 4.40
C ALA A 2 -18.80 12.06 3.44
N HIS A 3 -18.17 11.02 2.88
CA HIS A 3 -18.92 9.96 2.22
C HIS A 3 -19.76 9.25 3.28
N PRO A 4 -21.06 9.06 3.07
CA PRO A 4 -21.90 8.36 4.05
C PRO A 4 -21.32 6.94 4.25
N ALA A 5 -21.44 6.46 5.50
CA ALA A 5 -21.25 5.05 5.76
C ALA A 5 -22.08 4.23 4.77
N PRO A 6 -21.61 3.03 4.33
CA PRO A 6 -22.38 2.21 3.41
C PRO A 6 -23.82 2.07 3.91
N GLU A 7 -24.76 2.31 3.00
CA GLU A 7 -26.19 2.17 3.30
C GLU A 7 -26.45 0.81 3.94
N THR A 8 -27.22 0.80 5.00
CA THR A 8 -27.50 -0.37 5.83
C THR A 8 -28.01 -1.53 4.98
N GLY A 9 -27.18 -2.55 4.77
CA GLY A 9 -27.61 -3.79 4.09
C GLY A 9 -26.51 -4.57 3.35
N CYS A 10 -25.49 -3.91 2.81
CA CYS A 10 -24.37 -4.59 2.13
C CYS A 10 -23.05 -4.32 2.87
N PRO A 11 -22.15 -5.31 3.00
CA PRO A 11 -20.82 -5.08 3.56
C PRO A 11 -20.04 -4.08 2.71
N PRO A 12 -19.23 -3.20 3.32
CA PRO A 12 -18.36 -2.30 2.57
C PRO A 12 -17.29 -3.10 1.82
N ILE A 13 -16.94 -2.64 0.61
CA ILE A 13 -15.98 -3.32 -0.25
C ILE A 13 -14.57 -2.77 0.00
N MET A 14 -13.59 -3.67 0.12
CA MET A 14 -12.16 -3.36 0.14
C MET A 14 -11.47 -4.00 -1.05
N ILE A 15 -10.68 -3.23 -1.80
CA ILE A 15 -9.85 -3.71 -2.90
C ILE A 15 -8.39 -3.70 -2.48
N GLU A 16 -7.68 -4.83 -2.68
CA GLU A 16 -6.22 -4.92 -2.52
C GLU A 16 -5.57 -5.15 -3.89
N LEU A 17 -4.86 -4.13 -4.38
CA LEU A 17 -4.04 -4.20 -5.59
C LEU A 17 -2.61 -4.60 -5.21
N PHE A 18 -1.99 -5.48 -6.01
CA PHE A 18 -0.70 -6.10 -5.71
C PHE A 18 -0.77 -6.91 -4.40
N ALA A 19 -1.81 -7.73 -4.32
CA ALA A 19 -2.24 -8.35 -3.07
C ALA A 19 -1.20 -9.31 -2.48
N GLY A 20 -0.40 -9.98 -3.31
CA GLY A 20 0.67 -10.88 -2.85
C GLY A 20 0.17 -11.94 -1.89
N SER A 21 0.35 -11.70 -0.59
CA SER A 21 -0.14 -12.60 0.47
C SER A 21 -1.59 -12.36 0.87
N ALA A 22 -2.26 -11.36 0.29
CA ALA A 22 -3.62 -10.90 0.62
C ALA A 22 -3.83 -10.61 2.13
N ARG A 23 -2.78 -10.21 2.84
CA ARG A 23 -2.85 -10.01 4.29
C ARG A 23 -3.78 -8.88 4.69
N MET A 24 -3.75 -7.78 3.96
CA MET A 24 -4.63 -6.64 4.21
C MET A 24 -6.09 -7.03 3.95
N ALA A 25 -6.38 -7.66 2.80
CA ALA A 25 -7.71 -8.14 2.47
C ALA A 25 -8.25 -9.12 3.53
N GLN A 26 -7.42 -10.06 4.00
CA GLN A 26 -7.83 -10.98 5.08
C GLN A 26 -8.19 -10.26 6.37
N THR A 27 -7.42 -9.22 6.75
CA THR A 27 -7.70 -8.47 7.96
C THR A 27 -9.03 -7.70 7.83
N PHE A 28 -9.30 -7.10 6.67
CA PHE A 28 -10.58 -6.46 6.38
C PHE A 28 -11.73 -7.46 6.32
N ARG A 29 -11.53 -8.63 5.70
CA ARG A 29 -12.53 -9.71 5.65
C ARG A 29 -12.92 -10.18 7.03
N ALA A 30 -11.94 -10.38 7.93
CA ALA A 30 -12.19 -10.73 9.32
C ALA A 30 -12.97 -9.65 10.09
N ALA A 31 -12.92 -8.42 9.63
CA ALA A 31 -13.69 -7.29 10.18
C ALA A 31 -15.05 -7.08 9.52
N GLY A 32 -15.49 -7.98 8.61
CA GLY A 32 -16.81 -7.97 7.99
C GLY A 32 -16.90 -7.20 6.67
N PHE A 33 -15.78 -6.86 6.05
CA PHE A 33 -15.74 -6.30 4.70
C PHE A 33 -15.86 -7.39 3.63
N GLU A 34 -16.50 -7.09 2.52
CA GLU A 34 -16.28 -7.80 1.27
C GLU A 34 -14.93 -7.40 0.70
N THR A 35 -14.13 -8.35 0.22
CA THR A 35 -12.78 -8.07 -0.26
C THR A 35 -12.60 -8.55 -1.68
N PHE A 36 -11.87 -7.76 -2.48
CA PHE A 36 -11.50 -8.11 -3.85
C PHE A 36 -9.98 -7.90 -4.02
N THR A 37 -9.29 -8.95 -4.46
CA THR A 37 -7.83 -8.98 -4.52
C THR A 37 -7.36 -9.11 -5.96
N VAL A 38 -6.33 -8.34 -6.31
CA VAL A 38 -5.71 -8.35 -7.65
C VAL A 38 -4.20 -8.52 -7.51
N ASP A 39 -3.63 -9.43 -8.28
CA ASP A 39 -2.19 -9.56 -8.46
C ASP A 39 -1.87 -10.09 -9.86
N ILE A 40 -0.62 -9.97 -10.29
CA ILE A 40 -0.17 -10.50 -11.57
C ILE A 40 -0.02 -12.03 -11.56
N GLU A 41 0.11 -12.61 -10.38
CA GLU A 41 0.29 -14.05 -10.19
C GLU A 41 -0.35 -14.54 -8.89
N GLU A 42 -0.76 -15.82 -8.90
CA GLU A 42 -1.21 -16.50 -7.66
C GLU A 42 0.00 -16.96 -6.84
N LEU A 43 0.25 -16.28 -5.72
CA LEU A 43 1.38 -16.58 -4.85
C LEU A 43 1.04 -17.52 -3.69
N SER A 44 -0.24 -17.70 -3.38
CA SER A 44 -0.70 -18.48 -2.26
C SER A 44 -1.22 -19.86 -2.69
N ARG A 45 -0.91 -20.88 -1.89
CA ARG A 45 -1.54 -22.20 -1.99
C ARG A 45 -2.72 -22.36 -1.03
N ASP A 46 -2.95 -21.36 -0.19
CA ASP A 46 -4.04 -21.33 0.78
C ASP A 46 -5.33 -20.88 0.07
N PRO A 47 -6.38 -21.70 0.06
CA PRO A 47 -7.66 -21.35 -0.59
C PRO A 47 -8.30 -20.06 -0.05
N GLU A 48 -8.04 -19.72 1.22
CA GLU A 48 -8.56 -18.49 1.83
C GLU A 48 -7.80 -17.23 1.40
N ARG A 49 -6.69 -17.41 0.67
CA ARG A 49 -5.79 -16.36 0.18
C ARG A 49 -5.68 -16.32 -1.34
N GLN A 50 -6.60 -16.96 -2.04
CA GLN A 50 -6.61 -16.92 -3.50
C GLN A 50 -6.87 -15.49 -3.98
N ILE A 51 -6.23 -15.16 -5.10
CA ILE A 51 -6.41 -13.88 -5.77
C ILE A 51 -7.69 -13.95 -6.62
N ASP A 52 -8.58 -12.97 -6.41
CA ASP A 52 -9.88 -12.94 -7.11
C ASP A 52 -9.70 -12.62 -8.60
N LEU A 53 -8.73 -11.79 -8.96
CA LEU A 53 -8.41 -11.44 -10.34
C LEU A 53 -6.90 -11.49 -10.58
N ILE A 54 -6.45 -12.43 -11.39
CA ILE A 54 -5.05 -12.49 -11.86
C ILE A 54 -4.93 -11.62 -13.11
N ALA A 55 -4.31 -10.46 -12.99
CA ALA A 55 -4.14 -9.49 -14.07
C ALA A 55 -2.96 -8.58 -13.84
N ASP A 56 -2.34 -8.10 -14.93
CA ASP A 56 -1.42 -6.97 -14.87
C ASP A 56 -2.22 -5.69 -14.61
N VAL A 57 -1.84 -4.92 -13.59
CA VAL A 57 -2.51 -3.68 -13.23
C VAL A 57 -2.61 -2.71 -14.42
N LEU A 58 -1.60 -2.68 -15.29
CA LEU A 58 -1.59 -1.83 -16.48
C LEU A 58 -2.68 -2.19 -17.52
N SER A 59 -3.21 -3.40 -17.45
CA SER A 59 -4.31 -3.83 -18.32
C SER A 59 -5.70 -3.52 -17.77
N LEU A 60 -5.80 -3.15 -16.50
CA LEU A 60 -7.08 -2.94 -15.81
C LEU A 60 -7.72 -1.61 -16.19
N GLN A 61 -9.05 -1.65 -16.26
CA GLN A 61 -9.88 -0.47 -16.32
C GLN A 61 -10.74 -0.39 -15.04
N PRO A 62 -11.25 0.79 -14.66
CA PRO A 62 -12.13 0.91 -13.49
C PRO A 62 -13.32 -0.06 -13.51
N GLY A 63 -13.86 -0.39 -14.70
CA GLY A 63 -14.95 -1.32 -14.87
C GLY A 63 -14.65 -2.79 -14.61
N ASP A 64 -13.37 -3.17 -14.51
CA ASP A 64 -12.94 -4.53 -14.18
C ASP A 64 -12.92 -4.77 -12.66
N LEU A 65 -13.11 -3.73 -11.87
CA LEU A 65 -13.04 -3.73 -10.42
C LEU A 65 -14.41 -3.43 -9.80
N PRO A 66 -14.67 -3.90 -8.56
CA PRO A 66 -15.88 -3.53 -7.83
C PRO A 66 -16.05 -2.02 -7.74
N SER A 67 -17.24 -1.54 -8.08
CA SER A 67 -17.54 -0.10 -8.09
C SER A 67 -17.68 0.46 -6.66
N LYS A 68 -17.26 1.71 -6.47
CA LYS A 68 -17.38 2.45 -5.20
C LYS A 68 -16.83 1.69 -3.98
N PRO A 69 -15.58 1.20 -4.02
CA PRO A 69 -15.01 0.54 -2.87
C PRO A 69 -14.90 1.53 -1.70
N TYR A 70 -15.09 1.04 -0.50
CA TYR A 70 -14.91 1.85 0.70
C TYR A 70 -13.42 2.06 1.01
N VAL A 71 -12.60 1.04 0.70
CA VAL A 71 -11.14 1.08 0.89
C VAL A 71 -10.43 0.55 -0.35
N VAL A 72 -9.35 1.22 -0.76
CA VAL A 72 -8.36 0.67 -1.70
C VAL A 72 -7.01 0.65 -1.02
N TRP A 73 -6.37 -0.52 -1.00
CA TRP A 73 -4.97 -0.69 -0.63
C TRP A 73 -4.17 -1.07 -1.87
N ALA A 74 -2.99 -0.47 -2.04
CA ALA A 74 -2.07 -0.80 -3.13
C ALA A 74 -0.63 -0.87 -2.62
N SER A 75 0.07 -1.95 -2.96
CA SER A 75 1.51 -2.14 -2.66
C SER A 75 2.29 -2.39 -3.95
N PRO A 76 2.45 -1.36 -4.81
CA PRO A 76 3.10 -1.54 -6.11
C PRO A 76 4.57 -1.98 -5.94
N PRO A 77 5.12 -2.74 -6.93
CA PRO A 77 6.47 -3.28 -6.85
C PRO A 77 7.52 -2.23 -6.52
N CYS A 78 8.22 -2.40 -5.40
CA CYS A 78 9.28 -1.47 -4.97
C CYS A 78 10.64 -1.77 -5.60
N THR A 79 10.76 -2.85 -6.38
CA THR A 79 12.04 -3.39 -6.86
C THR A 79 12.86 -2.35 -7.61
N TYR A 80 12.25 -1.56 -8.48
CA TYR A 80 12.96 -0.56 -9.28
C TYR A 80 13.24 0.74 -8.52
N TYR A 81 12.41 1.08 -7.53
CA TYR A 81 12.59 2.28 -6.72
C TYR A 81 13.63 2.12 -5.60
N SER A 82 13.82 0.90 -5.11
CA SER A 82 14.59 0.64 -3.89
C SER A 82 16.09 0.92 -4.04
N PHE A 83 16.67 1.65 -3.10
CA PHE A 83 18.13 1.83 -2.97
C PHE A 83 18.86 0.52 -2.67
N ALA A 84 18.17 -0.53 -2.27
CA ALA A 84 18.74 -1.86 -2.06
C ALA A 84 19.32 -2.49 -3.36
N ARG A 85 19.00 -1.98 -4.54
CA ARG A 85 19.60 -2.40 -5.82
C ARG A 85 21.08 -2.03 -5.94
N GLY A 86 21.57 -1.10 -5.11
CA GLY A 86 22.97 -0.66 -5.17
C GLY A 86 23.35 -0.15 -6.57
N ALA A 87 24.39 -0.74 -7.19
CA ALA A 87 24.87 -0.35 -8.52
C ALA A 87 23.89 -0.63 -9.68
N ALA A 88 22.85 -1.47 -9.44
CA ALA A 88 21.83 -1.77 -10.45
C ALA A 88 20.64 -0.79 -10.41
N MET A 89 20.84 0.43 -9.90
CA MET A 89 19.79 1.46 -9.85
C MET A 89 19.38 1.88 -11.26
N VAL A 90 18.06 2.05 -11.42
CA VAL A 90 17.43 2.45 -12.70
C VAL A 90 16.98 3.92 -12.71
N PHE A 91 17.18 4.61 -11.57
CA PHE A 91 16.97 6.04 -11.42
C PHE A 91 18.29 6.74 -11.14
N LYS A 92 18.47 7.95 -11.68
CA LYS A 92 19.58 8.84 -11.33
C LYS A 92 19.50 9.30 -9.87
N PRO A 93 20.61 9.75 -9.28
CA PRO A 93 20.56 10.49 -8.03
C PRO A 93 19.56 11.66 -8.14
N GLY A 94 18.61 11.72 -7.20
CA GLY A 94 17.50 12.71 -7.25
C GLY A 94 16.19 12.12 -7.76
N GLY A 95 16.18 10.90 -8.31
CA GLY A 95 14.96 10.18 -8.68
C GLY A 95 14.50 10.38 -10.12
N GLU A 96 15.31 11.01 -10.95
CA GLU A 96 15.02 11.12 -12.39
C GLU A 96 15.13 9.74 -13.05
N PRO A 97 14.14 9.31 -13.89
CA PRO A 97 14.26 8.06 -14.65
C PRO A 97 15.53 8.02 -15.51
N ASP A 98 16.20 6.88 -15.54
CA ASP A 98 17.45 6.68 -16.29
C ASP A 98 17.37 5.50 -17.26
N LEU A 99 16.70 4.42 -16.87
CA LEU A 99 16.53 3.22 -17.67
C LEU A 99 15.05 2.92 -17.96
N PRO A 100 14.73 2.14 -19.00
CA PRO A 100 13.33 1.79 -19.34
C PRO A 100 12.53 1.24 -18.16
N GLU A 101 13.15 0.46 -17.28
CA GLU A 101 12.49 -0.13 -16.11
C GLU A 101 12.01 0.93 -15.12
N SER A 102 12.66 2.09 -15.04
CA SER A 102 12.19 3.20 -14.21
C SER A 102 10.94 3.85 -14.78
N LEU A 103 10.81 3.90 -16.09
CA LEU A 103 9.60 4.40 -16.75
C LEU A 103 8.42 3.46 -16.51
N ILE A 104 8.63 2.14 -16.66
CA ILE A 104 7.62 1.12 -16.37
C ILE A 104 7.18 1.19 -14.89
N ALA A 105 8.14 1.37 -13.97
CA ALA A 105 7.82 1.52 -12.56
C ALA A 105 6.92 2.74 -12.30
N ASN A 106 7.21 3.87 -12.94
CA ASN A 106 6.39 5.07 -12.82
C ASN A 106 5.00 4.84 -13.45
N GLU A 107 4.93 4.24 -14.63
CA GLU A 107 3.67 3.93 -15.32
C GLU A 107 2.74 3.07 -14.45
N ILE A 108 3.29 2.03 -13.80
CA ILE A 108 2.53 1.18 -12.86
C ILE A 108 1.90 2.01 -11.73
N VAL A 109 2.68 2.90 -11.10
CA VAL A 109 2.18 3.69 -9.98
C VAL A 109 1.20 4.77 -10.45
N GLU A 110 1.48 5.46 -11.56
CA GLU A 110 0.60 6.49 -12.12
C GLU A 110 -0.74 5.87 -12.55
N HIS A 111 -0.71 4.68 -13.19
CA HIS A 111 -1.95 3.97 -13.54
C HIS A 111 -2.71 3.50 -12.29
N THR A 112 -2.01 3.01 -11.26
CA THR A 112 -2.63 2.66 -9.97
C THR A 112 -3.35 3.87 -9.35
N LEU A 113 -2.70 5.03 -9.35
CA LEU A 113 -3.30 6.28 -8.86
C LEU A 113 -4.49 6.73 -9.71
N HIS A 114 -4.44 6.50 -11.03
CA HIS A 114 -5.59 6.73 -11.92
C HIS A 114 -6.76 5.82 -11.57
N LEU A 115 -6.54 4.52 -11.40
CA LEU A 115 -7.59 3.57 -10.96
C LEU A 115 -8.21 4.02 -9.64
N ILE A 116 -7.38 4.36 -8.64
CA ILE A 116 -7.86 4.85 -7.33
C ILE A 116 -8.73 6.10 -7.51
N LYS A 117 -8.31 7.04 -8.36
CA LYS A 117 -9.06 8.27 -8.62
C LYS A 117 -10.44 7.97 -9.24
N GLU A 118 -10.51 7.10 -10.24
CA GLU A 118 -11.76 6.76 -10.94
C GLU A 118 -12.71 5.91 -10.07
N LEU A 119 -12.17 5.12 -9.14
CA LEU A 119 -12.96 4.32 -8.19
C LEU A 119 -13.54 5.14 -7.04
N GLU A 120 -13.00 6.32 -6.77
CA GLU A 120 -13.44 7.26 -5.72
C GLU A 120 -13.64 6.61 -4.33
N PRO A 121 -12.65 5.86 -3.78
CA PRO A 121 -12.81 5.22 -2.48
C PRO A 121 -12.91 6.24 -1.35
N THR A 122 -13.60 5.86 -0.25
CA THR A 122 -13.61 6.67 0.98
C THR A 122 -12.22 6.78 1.59
N TYR A 123 -11.46 5.69 1.60
CA TYR A 123 -10.06 5.66 2.05
C TYR A 123 -9.20 4.95 1.02
N TRP A 124 -7.98 5.44 0.86
CA TRP A 124 -7.01 4.72 0.05
C TRP A 124 -5.60 4.83 0.64
N PHE A 125 -4.82 3.81 0.39
CA PHE A 125 -3.46 3.66 0.89
C PHE A 125 -2.57 3.13 -0.23
N LEU A 126 -1.42 3.76 -0.45
CA LEU A 126 -0.38 3.27 -1.34
C LEU A 126 0.90 3.12 -0.53
N GLU A 127 1.37 1.87 -0.40
CA GLU A 127 2.56 1.50 0.39
C GLU A 127 3.79 1.39 -0.50
N ASN A 128 4.91 1.96 -0.05
CA ASN A 128 6.21 1.64 -0.63
C ASN A 128 7.34 1.97 0.37
N PRO A 129 8.50 1.28 0.31
CA PRO A 129 9.62 1.58 1.20
C PRO A 129 10.06 3.04 1.14
N HIS A 130 10.25 3.66 2.31
CA HIS A 130 10.72 5.04 2.42
C HIS A 130 12.10 5.25 1.75
N GLN A 131 12.97 4.24 1.82
CA GLN A 131 14.29 4.27 1.20
C GLN A 131 14.20 3.85 -0.27
N GLY A 132 13.68 4.77 -1.10
CA GLY A 132 13.49 4.56 -2.53
C GLY A 132 13.17 5.86 -3.28
N HIS A 133 13.20 5.79 -4.60
CA HIS A 133 12.98 6.94 -5.49
C HIS A 133 11.51 7.30 -5.67
N LEU A 134 10.54 6.46 -5.26
CA LEU A 134 9.11 6.77 -5.44
C LEU A 134 8.74 8.10 -4.78
N ARG A 135 9.19 8.34 -3.56
CA ARG A 135 8.90 9.59 -2.83
C ARG A 135 9.42 10.86 -3.50
N SER A 136 10.41 10.76 -4.39
CA SER A 136 10.97 11.88 -5.13
C SER A 136 10.27 12.12 -6.47
N GLN A 137 9.39 11.21 -6.90
CA GLN A 137 8.67 11.36 -8.15
C GLN A 137 7.73 12.58 -8.10
N PRO A 138 7.70 13.41 -9.15
CA PRO A 138 6.87 14.62 -9.17
C PRO A 138 5.40 14.34 -8.93
N PHE A 139 4.85 13.27 -9.51
CA PHE A 139 3.45 12.89 -9.38
C PHE A 139 3.05 12.44 -7.97
N MET A 140 4.02 12.02 -7.11
CA MET A 140 3.76 11.64 -5.72
C MET A 140 3.72 12.84 -4.76
N LYS A 141 4.31 13.98 -5.12
CA LYS A 141 4.50 15.12 -4.20
C LYS A 141 3.20 15.75 -3.72
N LYS A 142 2.13 15.61 -4.48
CA LYS A 142 0.82 16.17 -4.14
C LYS A 142 0.05 15.34 -3.11
N TYR A 143 0.43 14.08 -2.87
CA TYR A 143 -0.29 13.20 -1.97
C TYR A 143 0.27 13.26 -0.55
N PRO A 144 -0.59 13.39 0.49
CA PRO A 144 -0.16 13.27 1.88
C PRO A 144 0.36 11.86 2.16
N LYS A 145 1.31 11.76 3.08
CA LYS A 145 1.87 10.48 3.48
C LYS A 145 2.23 10.44 4.95
N SER A 146 2.21 9.24 5.51
CA SER A 146 2.79 8.92 6.81
C SER A 146 3.92 7.92 6.63
N THR A 147 5.04 8.13 7.33
CA THR A 147 6.14 7.15 7.35
C THR A 147 6.03 6.32 8.61
N VAL A 148 5.78 5.02 8.48
CA VAL A 148 5.75 4.07 9.59
C VAL A 148 7.06 3.28 9.67
N HIS A 149 7.35 2.72 10.84
CA HIS A 149 8.52 1.86 11.04
C HIS A 149 8.07 0.47 11.48
N TYR A 150 8.33 -0.57 10.70
CA TYR A 150 7.83 -1.93 10.95
C TYR A 150 8.27 -2.50 12.31
N CYS A 151 9.43 -2.09 12.83
CA CYS A 151 9.86 -2.45 14.18
C CYS A 151 8.91 -1.97 15.29
N ASN A 152 8.11 -0.93 15.06
CA ASN A 152 7.08 -0.50 15.99
C ASN A 152 5.81 -1.37 15.94
N TYR A 153 5.77 -2.28 14.96
CA TYR A 153 4.68 -3.23 14.71
C TYR A 153 5.13 -4.67 14.88
N GLY A 154 6.22 -4.90 15.64
CA GLY A 154 6.65 -6.22 16.05
C GLY A 154 7.76 -6.85 15.23
N GLU A 155 8.21 -6.19 14.14
CA GLU A 155 9.32 -6.71 13.35
C GLU A 155 10.67 -6.50 14.05
N ASP A 156 11.58 -7.47 13.89
CA ASP A 156 12.93 -7.44 14.47
C ASP A 156 13.89 -6.52 13.71
N PHE A 157 13.44 -5.95 12.59
CA PHE A 157 14.21 -5.06 11.72
C PHE A 157 13.51 -3.73 11.49
N GLN A 158 14.32 -2.71 11.24
CA GLN A 158 13.80 -1.42 10.82
C GLN A 158 13.52 -1.42 9.31
N LYS A 159 12.25 -1.27 8.94
CA LYS A 159 11.81 -0.99 7.57
C LYS A 159 10.93 0.26 7.61
N PRO A 160 11.53 1.46 7.44
CA PRO A 160 10.72 2.65 7.27
C PRO A 160 9.96 2.54 5.95
N THR A 161 8.65 2.76 6.01
CA THR A 161 7.72 2.57 4.91
C THR A 161 6.81 3.78 4.81
N ASP A 162 6.72 4.36 3.63
CA ASP A 162 5.80 5.44 3.33
C ASP A 162 4.43 4.86 2.93
N ILE A 163 3.39 5.43 3.49
CA ILE A 163 2.00 5.14 3.15
C ILE A 163 1.36 6.46 2.73
N TRP A 164 1.12 6.60 1.45
CA TRP A 164 0.40 7.75 0.87
C TRP A 164 -1.09 7.46 0.85
N GLY A 165 -1.90 8.51 0.90
CA GLY A 165 -3.32 8.30 0.70
C GLY A 165 -4.24 9.23 1.46
N GLN A 166 -5.53 8.94 1.34
CA GLN A 166 -6.59 9.55 2.10
C GLN A 166 -6.87 8.71 3.34
N HIS A 167 -6.26 9.11 4.44
CA HIS A 167 -6.23 8.31 5.66
C HIS A 167 -7.41 8.59 6.58
N PRO A 168 -7.91 7.56 7.31
CA PRO A 168 -8.91 7.75 8.35
C PRO A 168 -8.44 8.72 9.43
N ILE A 169 -9.33 9.60 9.90
CA ILE A 169 -8.98 10.61 10.92
C ILE A 169 -8.48 10.00 12.24
N HIS A 170 -8.93 8.79 12.56
CA HIS A 170 -8.53 8.08 13.76
C HIS A 170 -7.25 7.24 13.58
N TRP A 171 -6.68 7.18 12.38
CA TRP A 171 -5.39 6.52 12.21
C TRP A 171 -4.26 7.33 12.83
N LYS A 172 -3.56 6.73 13.77
CA LYS A 172 -2.43 7.32 14.51
C LYS A 172 -1.15 6.49 14.27
N PRO A 173 -0.52 6.62 13.08
CA PRO A 173 0.62 5.80 12.71
C PRO A 173 1.83 6.02 13.63
N LYS A 174 2.57 4.96 13.91
CA LYS A 174 3.79 5.00 14.72
C LYS A 174 4.98 5.44 13.84
N THR A 175 5.13 6.76 13.70
CA THR A 175 6.05 7.39 12.74
C THR A 175 7.51 7.49 13.22
N HIS A 176 7.81 7.25 14.50
CA HIS A 176 9.15 7.36 15.05
C HIS A 176 9.64 6.02 15.57
N CYS A 177 10.84 5.61 15.14
CA CYS A 177 11.50 4.44 15.70
C CYS A 177 12.20 4.84 17.02
N HIS A 178 11.77 4.25 18.13
CA HIS A 178 12.35 4.48 19.47
C HIS A 178 13.38 3.41 19.88
N HIS A 179 13.64 2.41 19.03
CA HIS A 179 14.57 1.33 19.34
C HIS A 179 16.02 1.81 19.21
N LYS A 180 16.82 1.65 20.28
CA LYS A 180 18.27 1.96 20.26
C LYS A 180 19.05 1.00 19.35
N LYS A 181 18.60 -0.24 19.22
CA LYS A 181 19.18 -1.30 18.38
C LYS A 181 18.05 -2.18 17.85
N HIS A 182 18.19 -2.66 16.63
CA HIS A 182 17.34 -3.69 16.05
C HIS A 182 18.09 -5.03 16.10
N LYS A 183 17.37 -6.15 16.21
CA LYS A 183 17.98 -7.49 16.21
C LYS A 183 18.68 -7.78 14.88
N VAL A 184 18.08 -7.30 13.78
CA VAL A 184 18.65 -7.38 12.45
C VAL A 184 18.91 -5.96 11.94
N ASN A 185 20.14 -5.64 11.54
CA ASN A 185 20.47 -4.37 10.91
C ASN A 185 19.98 -4.33 9.44
N ILE A 186 19.91 -3.14 8.84
CA ILE A 186 19.40 -2.98 7.47
C ILE A 186 20.20 -3.82 6.47
N ALA A 187 21.53 -3.93 6.61
CA ALA A 187 22.36 -4.80 5.78
C ALA A 187 22.03 -6.28 5.99
N GLY A 188 21.81 -6.71 7.25
CA GLY A 188 21.43 -8.07 7.60
C GLY A 188 20.05 -8.47 7.10
N VAL A 189 19.11 -7.54 6.98
CA VAL A 189 17.75 -7.79 6.45
C VAL A 189 17.82 -8.40 5.04
N PHE A 190 18.73 -7.92 4.19
CA PHE A 190 18.85 -8.43 2.81
C PHE A 190 19.50 -9.79 2.70
N HIS A 191 20.21 -10.24 3.72
CA HIS A 191 20.94 -11.52 3.72
C HIS A 191 20.29 -12.60 4.57
N SER A 192 19.50 -12.24 5.58
CA SER A 192 18.97 -13.16 6.59
C SER A 192 17.46 -13.36 6.55
N ILE A 193 16.71 -12.49 5.84
CA ILE A 193 15.25 -12.58 5.77
C ILE A 193 14.83 -12.80 4.32
N ASP A 194 13.98 -13.78 4.07
CA ASP A 194 13.45 -14.06 2.75
C ASP A 194 12.78 -12.80 2.14
N LYS A 195 12.92 -12.64 0.82
CA LYS A 195 12.28 -11.52 0.10
C LYS A 195 10.78 -11.49 0.33
N LYS A 196 10.13 -12.66 0.40
CA LYS A 196 8.69 -12.78 0.65
C LYS A 196 8.33 -12.26 2.03
N ASP A 197 9.07 -12.64 3.07
CA ASP A 197 8.80 -12.21 4.45
C ASP A 197 9.04 -10.70 4.62
N ARG A 198 10.06 -10.15 3.96
CA ARG A 198 10.31 -8.70 3.95
C ARG A 198 9.22 -7.89 3.26
N ALA A 199 8.52 -8.49 2.31
CA ALA A 199 7.42 -7.84 1.60
C ALA A 199 6.13 -7.79 2.43
N LEU A 200 6.01 -8.65 3.45
CA LEU A 200 4.80 -8.70 4.28
C LEU A 200 4.61 -7.40 5.08
N ILE A 201 3.37 -6.94 5.10
CA ILE A 201 2.94 -5.86 5.99
C ILE A 201 2.75 -6.47 7.39
N PRO A 202 3.31 -5.88 8.46
CA PRO A 202 3.13 -6.39 9.82
C PRO A 202 1.64 -6.50 10.19
N GLN A 203 1.22 -7.63 10.75
CA GLN A 203 -0.19 -7.83 11.14
C GLN A 203 -0.71 -6.73 12.09
N PRO A 204 0.04 -6.27 13.12
CA PRO A 204 -0.43 -5.18 13.97
C PRO A 204 -0.64 -3.85 13.23
N LEU A 205 0.04 -3.61 12.11
CA LEU A 205 -0.21 -2.44 11.26
C LEU A 205 -1.53 -2.61 10.48
N CYS A 206 -1.78 -3.80 9.95
CA CYS A 206 -3.06 -4.10 9.29
C CYS A 206 -4.23 -3.91 10.26
N ASP A 207 -4.11 -4.47 11.47
CA ASP A 207 -5.14 -4.35 12.52
C ASP A 207 -5.39 -2.89 12.92
N GLU A 208 -4.33 -2.09 13.05
CA GLU A 208 -4.41 -0.66 13.38
C GLU A 208 -5.15 0.12 12.29
N ILE A 209 -4.86 -0.15 11.02
CA ILE A 209 -5.51 0.51 9.88
C ILE A 209 -6.99 0.13 9.81
N VAL A 210 -7.32 -1.17 9.89
CA VAL A 210 -8.70 -1.66 9.86
C VAL A 210 -9.52 -1.02 10.99
N LYS A 211 -8.98 -1.02 12.21
CA LYS A 211 -9.62 -0.37 13.35
C LYS A 211 -9.88 1.12 13.09
N ALA A 212 -8.88 1.84 12.57
CA ALA A 212 -9.02 3.26 12.28
C ALA A 212 -10.07 3.54 11.20
N VAL A 213 -10.14 2.70 10.16
CA VAL A 213 -11.17 2.79 9.10
C VAL A 213 -12.57 2.66 9.70
N ILE A 214 -12.80 1.66 10.56
CA ILE A 214 -14.11 1.42 11.20
C ILE A 214 -14.47 2.59 12.11
N GLU A 215 -13.56 3.02 13.00
CA GLU A 215 -13.79 4.08 13.97
C GLU A 215 -14.02 5.46 13.33
N SER A 216 -13.42 5.70 12.15
CA SER A 216 -13.53 6.99 11.45
C SER A 216 -14.82 7.16 10.66
N ASN A 217 -15.53 6.08 10.35
CA ASN A 217 -16.86 6.08 9.74
C ASN A 217 -17.01 7.11 8.59
N GLY A 218 -16.10 7.06 7.62
CA GLY A 218 -16.09 7.95 6.46
C GLY A 218 -15.37 9.31 6.67
N VAL A 219 -14.92 9.63 7.88
CA VAL A 219 -14.18 10.87 8.14
C VAL A 219 -12.67 10.67 7.93
N TYR A 220 -12.06 11.53 7.12
CA TYR A 220 -10.64 11.44 6.77
C TYR A 220 -9.89 12.77 6.98
N VAL A 221 -8.57 12.70 6.97
CA VAL A 221 -7.69 13.87 7.05
C VAL A 221 -7.42 14.38 5.62
N GLY A 222 -7.77 15.65 5.36
CA GLY A 222 -7.55 16.33 4.08
C GLY A 222 -8.84 16.49 3.26
N ASN A 223 -8.76 17.32 2.21
CA ASN A 223 -9.84 17.52 1.25
C ASN A 223 -9.44 16.90 -0.09
N LEU A 224 -10.30 16.06 -0.67
CA LEU A 224 -10.12 15.51 -2.03
C LEU A 224 -9.99 16.59 -3.09
N GLU A 225 -10.66 17.76 -2.89
CA GLU A 225 -10.69 18.87 -3.86
C GLU A 225 -9.31 19.48 -4.13
N GLU A 226 -8.33 19.27 -3.24
CA GLU A 226 -6.95 19.75 -3.41
C GLU A 226 -6.07 18.78 -4.24
N TRP A 227 -6.58 17.57 -4.59
CA TRP A 227 -5.79 16.50 -5.21
C TRP A 227 -6.21 16.16 -6.65
N ILE A 228 -7.24 16.83 -7.18
CA ILE A 228 -7.78 16.63 -8.54
C ILE A 228 -7.06 17.50 -9.55
#